data_9f0c4b22e7df76d98a624398fd431240
#
_entry.id   9f0c4b22e7df76d98a624398fd431240
#
_cell.length_a   1.000
_cell.length_b   1.000
_cell.length_c   1.000
_cell.angle_alpha   90.00
_cell.angle_beta   90.00
_cell.angle_gamma   90.00
#
_symmetry.space_group_name_H-M   'P 1'
#
loop_
_entity.id
_entity.type
_entity.pdbx_description
1 polymer ?
#
loop_
_entity_poly.entity_id
_entity_poly.type
_entity_poly.pdbx_seq_one_letter_code
_entity_poly.pdbx_strand_id
1 'polypeptide(L)'
;MASASTNCFAARRLQIKRETPGAFQRNNLPPYAMTRKPRPAPFDGALVIDKPRGRTSHDVVEAVRRLLGFRQVGHLGTLDPLATGVLVLLLGRATRFAQFYADRRKRYNAGFRFGFATDTYDSDGTALGPDTAPALDREVLDRLAAQLTGRFEQMPPVYSAKKIHGRPAHELAREHKPVELKPVEVEVFEFKLLEIEGSLARFSVECGSGTYIRSLAQEMGVRLGCGAHLTEIARTAVGEFTIDRAIPLDDFERAVHSGRSMDWIIPLSRLLLDLPRVSVQPMVERRVRHGARFQISLSQIQPGRVEIPQGAPAALNGGEWKPARLRVFNQQDQLIAIAEPVVPRTYQPLVVLEAEP
;
A
#
# COMPACT_ATOMS: atom_id res chain seq x y z
N MET A 1 7.32 -70.98 36.19
CA MET A 1 8.69 -70.65 35.76
C MET A 1 8.60 -69.86 34.46
N ALA A 2 8.83 -68.60 34.53
CA ALA A 2 9.35 -67.72 33.48
C ALA A 2 9.04 -66.27 33.87
N SER A 3 10.09 -65.54 34.15
CA SER A 3 10.13 -64.17 34.62
C SER A 3 9.75 -63.15 33.55
N ALA A 4 8.88 -62.23 33.89
CA ALA A 4 8.60 -61.06 33.09
C ALA A 4 9.56 -59.93 33.49
N SER A 5 10.39 -59.51 32.57
CA SER A 5 11.28 -58.34 32.71
C SER A 5 10.50 -57.08 32.27
N THR A 6 10.31 -56.21 33.22
CA THR A 6 9.73 -54.88 33.07
C THR A 6 10.78 -53.90 32.56
N ASN A 7 10.65 -53.43 31.33
CA ASN A 7 11.50 -52.34 30.81
C ASN A 7 10.82 -51.00 31.09
N CYS A 8 11.44 -50.23 31.98
CA CYS A 8 11.10 -48.89 32.37
C CYS A 8 11.70 -47.90 31.37
N PHE A 9 10.90 -47.31 30.48
CA PHE A 9 11.32 -46.20 29.61
C PHE A 9 11.18 -44.90 30.39
N ALA A 10 12.33 -44.38 30.82
CA ALA A 10 12.45 -43.05 31.41
C ALA A 10 12.22 -41.96 30.35
N ALA A 11 11.11 -41.22 30.47
CA ALA A 11 10.85 -40.03 29.65
C ALA A 11 11.81 -38.91 30.04
N ARG A 12 12.79 -38.64 29.22
CA ARG A 12 13.63 -37.43 29.30
C ARG A 12 12.77 -36.23 28.88
N ARG A 13 12.36 -35.38 29.83
CA ARG A 13 11.86 -34.04 29.60
C ARG A 13 12.98 -33.19 29.00
N LEU A 14 12.90 -32.89 27.72
CA LEU A 14 13.66 -31.82 27.09
C LEU A 14 13.11 -30.48 27.61
N GLN A 15 13.85 -29.83 28.49
CA GLN A 15 13.63 -28.43 28.86
C GLN A 15 14.05 -27.58 27.67
N ILE A 16 13.09 -27.14 26.88
CA ILE A 16 13.30 -26.06 25.90
C ILE A 16 13.43 -24.77 26.70
N LYS A 17 14.66 -24.29 26.85
CA LYS A 17 14.92 -22.91 27.32
C LYS A 17 14.28 -21.96 26.31
N ARG A 18 13.24 -21.24 26.74
CA ARG A 18 12.73 -20.08 26.03
C ARG A 18 13.79 -18.98 26.14
N GLU A 19 14.56 -18.81 25.10
CA GLU A 19 15.38 -17.60 24.94
C GLU A 19 14.43 -16.43 24.67
N THR A 20 14.36 -15.53 25.62
CA THR A 20 13.74 -14.20 25.48
C THR A 20 14.45 -13.49 24.33
N PRO A 21 13.74 -12.89 23.34
CA PRO A 21 14.38 -12.07 22.32
C PRO A 21 15.10 -10.92 23.02
N GLY A 22 16.42 -10.86 22.85
CA GLY A 22 17.27 -9.85 23.44
C GLY A 22 16.74 -8.46 23.13
N ALA A 23 16.59 -7.66 24.16
CA ALA A 23 16.31 -6.23 24.06
C ALA A 23 17.35 -5.61 23.13
N PHE A 24 16.87 -5.10 22.01
CA PHE A 24 17.69 -4.37 21.03
C PHE A 24 18.24 -3.13 21.76
N GLN A 25 19.51 -3.20 22.15
CA GLN A 25 20.21 -2.06 22.75
C GLN A 25 20.13 -0.89 21.77
N ARG A 26 19.52 0.20 22.21
CA ARG A 26 19.58 1.51 21.52
C ARG A 26 21.04 1.96 21.55
N ASN A 27 21.80 1.54 20.53
CA ASN A 27 23.17 2.01 20.37
C ASN A 27 23.16 3.52 20.18
N ASN A 28 23.95 4.19 21.02
CA ASN A 28 24.29 5.60 21.00
C ASN A 28 24.85 6.00 19.62
N LEU A 29 23.96 6.45 18.73
CA LEU A 29 24.34 7.21 17.55
C LEU A 29 24.39 8.69 17.98
N PRO A 30 25.42 9.45 17.59
CA PRO A 30 25.53 10.86 17.95
C PRO A 30 24.28 11.63 17.48
N PRO A 31 23.80 12.62 18.27
CA PRO A 31 22.65 13.42 17.89
C PRO A 31 22.97 14.13 16.57
N TYR A 32 22.18 13.84 15.55
CA TYR A 32 22.29 14.48 14.22
C TYR A 32 22.05 15.98 14.38
N ALA A 33 23.11 16.77 14.21
CA ALA A 33 23.08 18.23 14.36
C ALA A 33 22.04 18.86 13.39
N MET A 34 21.01 19.47 13.98
CA MET A 34 19.87 20.09 13.31
C MET A 34 20.20 21.48 12.72
N THR A 35 21.22 21.65 11.88
CA THR A 35 21.52 22.98 11.31
C THR A 35 22.01 22.96 9.86
N ARG A 36 21.62 21.97 9.04
CA ARG A 36 21.88 22.06 7.60
C ARG A 36 20.57 22.15 6.83
N LYS A 37 20.44 23.17 5.94
CA LYS A 37 19.41 23.19 4.88
C LYS A 37 19.36 21.80 4.27
N PRO A 38 18.16 21.20 4.10
CA PRO A 38 18.05 19.85 3.52
C PRO A 38 18.78 19.87 2.19
N ARG A 39 19.77 18.98 2.03
CA ARG A 39 20.39 18.76 0.73
C ARG A 39 19.29 18.31 -0.24
N PRO A 40 19.28 18.82 -1.50
CA PRO A 40 18.36 18.29 -2.50
C PRO A 40 18.51 16.76 -2.52
N ALA A 41 17.38 16.07 -2.68
CA ALA A 41 17.40 14.61 -2.76
C ALA A 41 18.36 14.22 -3.90
N PRO A 42 19.26 13.28 -3.68
CA PRO A 42 20.23 12.88 -4.71
C PRO A 42 19.53 12.26 -5.94
N PHE A 43 18.28 11.86 -5.79
CA PHE A 43 17.44 11.32 -6.86
C PHE A 43 15.95 11.49 -6.52
N ASP A 44 15.14 11.53 -7.58
CA ASP A 44 13.69 11.64 -7.51
C ASP A 44 13.05 10.45 -8.20
N GLY A 45 12.03 9.86 -7.60
CA GLY A 45 11.37 8.72 -8.20
C GLY A 45 10.54 7.91 -7.21
N ALA A 46 10.23 6.68 -7.59
CA ALA A 46 9.56 5.73 -6.71
C ALA A 46 10.47 4.52 -6.44
N LEU A 47 10.38 4.01 -5.22
CA LEU A 47 11.01 2.77 -4.79
C LEU A 47 9.90 1.84 -4.29
N VAL A 48 9.85 0.61 -4.79
CA VAL A 48 8.87 -0.39 -4.37
C VAL A 48 9.54 -1.37 -3.43
N ILE A 49 9.16 -1.33 -2.16
CA ILE A 49 9.67 -2.26 -1.15
C ILE A 49 8.67 -3.39 -0.93
N ASP A 50 9.15 -4.63 -0.90
CA ASP A 50 8.43 -5.74 -0.30
C ASP A 50 8.57 -5.61 1.22
N LYS A 51 7.51 -5.09 1.85
CA LYS A 51 7.49 -4.83 3.29
C LYS A 51 7.45 -6.16 4.05
N PRO A 52 8.41 -6.45 4.92
CA PRO A 52 8.35 -7.64 5.76
C PRO A 52 7.26 -7.53 6.83
N ARG A 53 6.77 -8.67 7.32
CA ARG A 53 5.88 -8.76 8.48
C ARG A 53 6.57 -8.20 9.73
N GLY A 54 5.80 -7.62 10.64
CA GLY A 54 6.23 -7.13 11.94
C GLY A 54 6.77 -5.69 11.93
N ARG A 55 7.07 -5.10 10.77
CA ARG A 55 7.46 -3.69 10.66
C ARG A 55 6.25 -2.83 10.29
N THR A 56 6.18 -1.62 10.83
CA THR A 56 5.23 -0.60 10.36
C THR A 56 5.70 0.00 9.03
N SER A 57 4.78 0.60 8.27
CA SER A 57 5.16 1.38 7.07
C SER A 57 6.12 2.53 7.41
N HIS A 58 5.97 3.12 8.61
CA HIS A 58 6.86 4.18 9.09
C HIS A 58 8.29 3.68 9.35
N ASP A 59 8.44 2.49 9.94
CA ASP A 59 9.77 1.89 10.18
C ASP A 59 10.52 1.67 8.87
N VAL A 60 9.82 1.25 7.80
CA VAL A 60 10.41 1.08 6.47
C VAL A 60 10.83 2.44 5.88
N VAL A 61 9.98 3.48 6.00
CA VAL A 61 10.32 4.84 5.56
C VAL A 61 11.56 5.34 6.28
N GLU A 62 11.65 5.17 7.60
CA GLU A 62 12.81 5.59 8.40
C GLU A 62 14.08 4.80 8.06
N ALA A 63 13.95 3.49 7.77
CA ALA A 63 15.07 2.68 7.30
C ALA A 63 15.61 3.22 5.96
N VAL A 64 14.73 3.45 4.98
CA VAL A 64 15.12 3.99 3.66
C VAL A 64 15.69 5.42 3.77
N ARG A 65 15.14 6.28 4.64
CA ARG A 65 15.71 7.62 4.91
C ARG A 65 17.15 7.55 5.42
N ARG A 66 17.42 6.63 6.33
CA ARG A 66 18.78 6.40 6.87
C ARG A 66 19.73 5.88 5.81
N LEU A 67 19.30 4.85 5.06
CA LEU A 67 20.10 4.22 4.01
C LEU A 67 20.49 5.22 2.91
N LEU A 68 19.56 6.04 2.48
CA LEU A 68 19.78 7.00 1.40
C LEU A 68 20.33 8.36 1.87
N GLY A 69 20.33 8.63 3.17
CA GLY A 69 20.88 9.86 3.75
C GLY A 69 20.07 11.13 3.48
N PHE A 70 18.75 11.02 3.16
CA PHE A 70 17.88 12.18 2.98
C PHE A 70 16.46 11.95 3.53
N ARG A 71 15.74 13.06 3.81
CA ARG A 71 14.48 13.02 4.55
C ARG A 71 13.21 12.97 3.71
N GLN A 72 13.28 13.45 2.47
CA GLN A 72 12.08 13.59 1.64
C GLN A 72 11.66 12.24 1.04
N VAL A 73 11.11 11.39 1.89
CA VAL A 73 10.56 10.07 1.57
C VAL A 73 9.16 9.97 2.15
N GLY A 74 8.18 9.65 1.33
CA GLY A 74 6.79 9.39 1.72
C GLY A 74 6.32 8.05 1.16
N HIS A 75 5.19 7.51 1.63
CA HIS A 75 4.64 6.25 1.11
C HIS A 75 3.22 6.40 0.55
N LEU A 76 2.85 5.50 -0.37
CA LEU A 76 1.52 5.43 -0.99
C LEU A 76 0.64 4.39 -0.28
N GLY A 77 0.08 4.79 0.85
CA GLY A 77 -0.85 3.96 1.63
C GLY A 77 -0.16 3.07 2.66
N THR A 78 -0.64 3.20 3.89
CA THR A 78 -0.16 2.44 5.04
C THR A 78 -0.44 0.94 4.87
N LEU A 79 0.48 0.11 5.36
CA LEU A 79 0.30 -1.31 5.65
C LEU A 79 0.43 -1.52 7.16
N ASP A 80 -0.46 -2.32 7.71
CA ASP A 80 -0.41 -2.74 9.11
C ASP A 80 0.88 -3.57 9.39
N PRO A 81 1.34 -3.70 10.64
CA PRO A 81 2.52 -4.51 10.96
C PRO A 81 2.41 -5.96 10.50
N LEU A 82 1.22 -6.57 10.64
CA LEU A 82 0.88 -7.91 10.17
C LEU A 82 1.06 -8.06 8.65
N ALA A 83 0.77 -6.98 7.88
CA ALA A 83 0.74 -7.01 6.43
C ALA A 83 2.14 -7.05 5.82
N THR A 84 2.25 -7.73 4.67
CA THR A 84 3.46 -7.80 3.84
C THR A 84 3.21 -7.23 2.44
N GLY A 85 4.24 -7.22 1.61
CA GLY A 85 4.12 -6.92 0.19
C GLY A 85 4.36 -5.45 -0.18
N VAL A 86 3.79 -5.04 -1.29
CA VAL A 86 4.08 -3.78 -1.99
C VAL A 86 3.87 -2.55 -1.11
N LEU A 87 4.95 -1.92 -0.69
CA LEU A 87 4.98 -0.59 -0.09
C LEU A 87 5.73 0.36 -1.02
N VAL A 88 4.99 1.21 -1.71
CA VAL A 88 5.57 2.18 -2.63
C VAL A 88 6.04 3.40 -1.85
N LEU A 89 7.32 3.73 -1.98
CA LEU A 89 7.93 4.92 -1.42
C LEU A 89 8.18 5.94 -2.54
N LEU A 90 7.78 7.18 -2.31
CA LEU A 90 8.09 8.30 -3.18
C LEU A 90 9.29 9.06 -2.61
N LEU A 91 10.28 9.30 -3.45
CA LEU A 91 11.57 9.88 -3.11
C LEU A 91 11.70 11.29 -3.69
N GLY A 92 12.21 12.21 -2.90
CA GLY A 92 12.47 13.58 -3.34
C GLY A 92 11.22 14.27 -3.90
N ARG A 93 11.34 14.88 -5.06
CA ARG A 93 10.24 15.62 -5.73
C ARG A 93 9.04 14.72 -6.08
N ALA A 94 9.25 13.40 -6.22
CA ALA A 94 8.14 12.47 -6.44
C ALA A 94 7.12 12.45 -5.30
N THR A 95 7.48 12.85 -4.08
CA THR A 95 6.53 12.95 -2.96
C THR A 95 5.33 13.86 -3.27
N ARG A 96 5.48 14.81 -4.18
CA ARG A 96 4.41 15.68 -4.65
C ARG A 96 3.38 14.94 -5.53
N PHE A 97 3.72 13.73 -6.00
CA PHE A 97 2.82 12.90 -6.81
C PHE A 97 1.87 12.05 -5.97
N ALA A 98 2.02 12.00 -4.65
CA ALA A 98 1.18 11.19 -3.77
C ALA A 98 -0.34 11.43 -4.01
N GLN A 99 -0.73 12.68 -4.28
CA GLN A 99 -2.11 13.04 -4.57
C GLN A 99 -2.69 12.37 -5.83
N PHE A 100 -1.85 12.00 -6.81
CA PHE A 100 -2.29 11.35 -8.05
C PHE A 100 -2.39 9.81 -7.90
N TYR A 101 -1.89 9.29 -6.78
CA TYR A 101 -1.94 7.88 -6.41
C TYR A 101 -2.97 7.57 -5.33
N ALA A 102 -3.62 8.60 -4.76
CA ALA A 102 -4.54 8.43 -3.63
C ALA A 102 -5.66 7.43 -3.95
N ASP A 103 -6.25 7.54 -5.15
CA ASP A 103 -7.40 6.75 -5.57
C ASP A 103 -7.04 5.51 -6.40
N ARG A 104 -5.74 5.16 -6.49
CA ARG A 104 -5.32 3.96 -7.23
C ARG A 104 -5.83 2.70 -6.55
N ARG A 105 -6.25 1.74 -7.38
CA ARG A 105 -6.64 0.40 -6.95
C ARG A 105 -5.50 -0.30 -6.25
N LYS A 106 -5.85 -1.15 -5.31
CA LYS A 106 -4.92 -1.99 -4.55
C LYS A 106 -5.38 -3.42 -4.65
N ARG A 107 -4.42 -4.34 -4.80
CA ARG A 107 -4.71 -5.77 -4.78
C ARG A 107 -4.06 -6.42 -3.57
N TYR A 108 -4.79 -7.37 -3.02
CA TYR A 108 -4.36 -8.10 -1.83
C TYR A 108 -4.62 -9.59 -1.99
N ASN A 109 -3.71 -10.41 -1.46
CA ASN A 109 -4.03 -11.78 -1.07
C ASN A 109 -4.17 -11.80 0.45
N ALA A 110 -5.26 -12.37 0.95
CA ALA A 110 -5.60 -12.32 2.36
C ALA A 110 -6.16 -13.64 2.85
N GLY A 111 -5.76 -14.08 4.06
CA GLY A 111 -6.31 -15.25 4.73
C GLY A 111 -7.27 -14.82 5.83
N PHE A 112 -8.50 -15.34 5.77
CA PHE A 112 -9.54 -15.13 6.77
C PHE A 112 -9.75 -16.42 7.54
N ARG A 113 -9.54 -16.38 8.85
CA ARG A 113 -9.89 -17.47 9.75
C ARG A 113 -11.29 -17.27 10.27
N PHE A 114 -12.14 -18.27 10.05
CA PHE A 114 -13.50 -18.34 10.54
C PHE A 114 -13.56 -19.16 11.84
N GLY A 115 -14.56 -18.89 12.67
CA GLY A 115 -14.80 -19.59 13.93
C GLY A 115 -14.85 -18.67 15.14
N PHE A 116 -14.20 -17.53 15.11
CA PHE A 116 -14.31 -16.46 16.11
C PHE A 116 -13.82 -15.13 15.55
N ALA A 117 -14.35 -14.04 16.11
CA ALA A 117 -13.89 -12.68 15.84
C ALA A 117 -12.83 -12.24 16.84
N THR A 118 -12.05 -11.20 16.50
CA THR A 118 -11.14 -10.50 17.42
C THR A 118 -11.50 -9.03 17.52
N ASP A 119 -11.06 -8.36 18.56
CA ASP A 119 -11.32 -6.93 18.80
C ASP A 119 -10.60 -6.00 17.81
N THR A 120 -9.52 -6.46 17.17
CA THR A 120 -8.77 -5.74 16.12
C THR A 120 -9.17 -6.14 14.71
N TYR A 121 -10.01 -7.17 14.56
CA TYR A 121 -10.38 -7.84 13.31
C TYR A 121 -9.18 -8.53 12.61
N ASP A 122 -8.07 -8.74 13.32
CA ASP A 122 -6.90 -9.49 12.86
C ASP A 122 -6.33 -10.40 13.98
N SER A 123 -5.32 -11.20 13.65
CA SER A 123 -4.71 -12.17 14.57
C SER A 123 -3.91 -11.55 15.72
N ASP A 124 -3.66 -10.24 15.71
CA ASP A 124 -2.95 -9.55 16.80
C ASP A 124 -3.93 -9.16 17.94
N GLY A 125 -5.25 -9.30 17.72
CA GLY A 125 -6.29 -8.98 18.68
C GLY A 125 -6.66 -10.11 19.63
N THR A 126 -7.51 -9.77 20.61
CA THR A 126 -8.07 -10.71 21.58
C THR A 126 -9.35 -11.35 21.02
N ALA A 127 -9.48 -12.68 21.16
CA ALA A 127 -10.68 -13.40 20.73
C ALA A 127 -11.92 -12.92 21.50
N LEU A 128 -13.02 -12.69 20.79
CA LEU A 128 -14.31 -12.23 21.34
C LEU A 128 -15.28 -13.39 21.65
N GLY A 129 -14.86 -14.65 21.50
CA GLY A 129 -15.66 -15.83 21.78
C GLY A 129 -14.89 -17.12 21.55
N PRO A 130 -15.52 -18.27 21.79
CA PRO A 130 -14.90 -19.58 21.56
C PRO A 130 -14.74 -19.85 20.06
N ASP A 131 -13.73 -20.65 19.71
CA ASP A 131 -13.55 -21.14 18.34
C ASP A 131 -14.58 -22.21 18.01
N THR A 132 -15.44 -21.94 17.06
CA THR A 132 -16.50 -22.88 16.62
C THR A 132 -16.03 -23.85 15.54
N ALA A 133 -14.80 -23.63 15.01
CA ALA A 133 -14.16 -24.43 13.95
C ALA A 133 -15.13 -24.85 12.83
N PRO A 134 -15.80 -23.90 12.14
CA PRO A 134 -16.87 -24.24 11.19
C PRO A 134 -16.30 -24.98 9.97
N ALA A 135 -17.09 -25.93 9.44
CA ALA A 135 -16.85 -26.43 8.09
C ALA A 135 -17.23 -25.35 7.07
N LEU A 136 -16.28 -24.95 6.25
CA LEU A 136 -16.49 -23.90 5.24
C LEU A 136 -16.99 -24.50 3.93
N ASP A 137 -18.05 -23.93 3.40
CA ASP A 137 -18.61 -24.27 2.08
C ASP A 137 -18.17 -23.23 1.04
N ARG A 138 -17.61 -23.71 -0.09
CA ARG A 138 -17.11 -22.86 -1.17
C ARG A 138 -18.21 -21.99 -1.79
N GLU A 139 -19.36 -22.57 -2.07
CA GLU A 139 -20.45 -21.83 -2.71
C GLU A 139 -21.03 -20.75 -1.81
N VAL A 140 -21.07 -21.03 -0.49
CA VAL A 140 -21.48 -20.02 0.51
C VAL A 140 -20.50 -18.87 0.55
N LEU A 141 -19.19 -19.15 0.60
CA LEU A 141 -18.15 -18.13 0.63
C LEU A 141 -18.11 -17.31 -0.66
N ASP A 142 -18.25 -17.96 -1.83
CA ASP A 142 -18.30 -17.27 -3.13
C ASP A 142 -19.52 -16.33 -3.21
N ARG A 143 -20.70 -16.75 -2.72
CA ARG A 143 -21.89 -15.88 -2.65
C ARG A 143 -21.67 -14.68 -1.73
N LEU A 144 -21.05 -14.89 -0.55
CA LEU A 144 -20.74 -13.79 0.38
C LEU A 144 -19.73 -12.81 -0.22
N ALA A 145 -18.68 -13.30 -0.88
CA ALA A 145 -17.71 -12.49 -1.57
C ALA A 145 -18.37 -11.64 -2.69
N ALA A 146 -19.28 -12.23 -3.47
CA ALA A 146 -20.04 -11.53 -4.48
C ALA A 146 -20.91 -10.39 -3.90
N GLN A 147 -21.53 -10.60 -2.72
CA GLN A 147 -22.33 -9.59 -2.02
C GLN A 147 -21.49 -8.42 -1.47
N LEU A 148 -20.19 -8.65 -1.23
CA LEU A 148 -19.22 -7.66 -0.77
C LEU A 148 -18.37 -7.10 -1.93
N THR A 149 -18.82 -7.30 -3.16
CA THR A 149 -18.26 -6.69 -4.37
C THR A 149 -19.14 -5.52 -4.82
N GLY A 150 -18.53 -4.46 -5.37
CA GLY A 150 -19.21 -3.21 -5.73
C GLY A 150 -19.02 -2.13 -4.68
N ARG A 151 -19.94 -1.16 -4.64
CA ARG A 151 -19.93 -0.05 -3.69
C ARG A 151 -20.84 -0.34 -2.52
N PHE A 152 -20.33 -0.14 -1.32
CA PHE A 152 -21.09 -0.29 -0.08
C PHE A 152 -20.48 0.52 1.06
N GLU A 153 -21.23 0.68 2.14
CA GLU A 153 -20.74 1.30 3.36
C GLU A 153 -20.03 0.27 4.23
N GLN A 154 -18.77 0.54 4.55
CA GLN A 154 -17.94 -0.30 5.41
C GLN A 154 -17.67 0.40 6.74
N MET A 155 -17.83 -0.31 7.86
CA MET A 155 -17.39 0.17 9.15
C MET A 155 -15.86 0.00 9.27
N PRO A 156 -15.09 1.07 9.45
CA PRO A 156 -13.65 0.98 9.67
C PRO A 156 -13.35 0.24 10.99
N PRO A 157 -12.20 -0.46 11.11
CA PRO A 157 -11.80 -1.01 12.40
C PRO A 157 -11.40 0.10 13.36
N VAL A 158 -11.62 -0.11 14.65
CA VAL A 158 -11.27 0.83 15.72
C VAL A 158 -9.77 1.14 15.70
N TYR A 159 -8.95 0.10 15.47
CA TYR A 159 -7.51 0.21 15.33
C TYR A 159 -7.12 0.58 13.88
N SER A 160 -7.38 1.84 13.49
CA SER A 160 -7.05 2.34 12.14
C SER A 160 -6.30 3.66 12.16
N ALA A 161 -5.68 4.01 11.03
CA ALA A 161 -5.04 5.31 10.81
C ALA A 161 -6.04 6.45 10.52
N LYS A 162 -7.36 6.17 10.50
CA LYS A 162 -8.40 7.17 10.30
C LYS A 162 -8.33 8.22 11.41
N LYS A 163 -8.28 9.49 11.02
CA LYS A 163 -8.22 10.59 12.00
C LYS A 163 -9.61 10.95 12.50
N ILE A 164 -9.74 11.06 13.81
CA ILE A 164 -10.92 11.54 14.52
C ILE A 164 -10.47 12.77 15.31
N HIS A 165 -11.08 13.93 15.03
CA HIS A 165 -10.67 15.22 15.61
C HIS A 165 -9.14 15.48 15.52
N GLY A 166 -8.51 15.08 14.39
CA GLY A 166 -7.10 15.28 14.12
C GLY A 166 -6.14 14.22 14.70
N ARG A 167 -6.63 13.28 15.52
CA ARG A 167 -5.85 12.18 16.12
C ARG A 167 -6.20 10.84 15.45
N PRO A 168 -5.23 9.95 15.20
CA PRO A 168 -5.49 8.60 14.68
C PRO A 168 -6.40 7.78 15.61
N ALA A 169 -7.36 7.05 15.05
CA ALA A 169 -8.30 6.24 15.83
C ALA A 169 -7.58 5.19 16.71
N HIS A 170 -6.50 4.58 16.21
CA HIS A 170 -5.71 3.60 16.97
C HIS A 170 -5.03 4.19 18.22
N GLU A 171 -4.69 5.48 18.26
CA GLU A 171 -4.15 6.14 19.46
C GLU A 171 -5.25 6.28 20.52
N LEU A 172 -6.45 6.73 20.10
CA LEU A 172 -7.59 6.86 20.99
C LEU A 172 -8.02 5.51 21.57
N ALA A 173 -8.02 4.47 20.74
CA ALA A 173 -8.34 3.11 21.14
C ALA A 173 -7.37 2.56 22.20
N ARG A 174 -6.05 2.79 22.03
CA ARG A 174 -5.04 2.41 23.03
C ARG A 174 -5.17 3.16 24.35
N GLU A 175 -5.73 4.38 24.32
CA GLU A 175 -6.05 5.16 25.51
C GLU A 175 -7.40 4.77 26.14
N HIS A 176 -8.06 3.70 25.65
CA HIS A 176 -9.43 3.26 26.05
C HIS A 176 -10.47 4.40 25.97
N LYS A 177 -10.27 5.34 25.08
CA LYS A 177 -11.23 6.43 24.83
C LYS A 177 -12.30 5.95 23.84
N PRO A 178 -13.55 6.38 24.01
CA PRO A 178 -14.60 6.07 23.03
C PRO A 178 -14.20 6.55 21.63
N VAL A 179 -14.27 5.64 20.67
CA VAL A 179 -13.98 5.91 19.26
C VAL A 179 -15.27 5.78 18.48
N GLU A 180 -15.91 6.93 18.20
CA GLU A 180 -17.09 6.94 17.36
C GLU A 180 -16.66 6.92 15.88
N LEU A 181 -16.84 5.78 15.25
CA LEU A 181 -16.56 5.57 13.84
C LEU A 181 -17.85 5.69 13.04
N LYS A 182 -17.78 6.36 11.89
CA LYS A 182 -18.87 6.40 10.92
C LYS A 182 -18.53 5.49 9.74
N PRO A 183 -19.50 4.78 9.19
CA PRO A 183 -19.32 4.03 7.95
C PRO A 183 -18.70 4.92 6.88
N VAL A 184 -17.94 4.32 5.98
CA VAL A 184 -17.35 4.98 4.81
C VAL A 184 -17.69 4.19 3.58
N GLU A 185 -18.06 4.91 2.51
CA GLU A 185 -18.25 4.27 1.21
C GLU A 185 -16.92 3.73 0.72
N VAL A 186 -16.91 2.46 0.34
CA VAL A 186 -15.78 1.77 -0.26
C VAL A 186 -16.20 1.09 -1.56
N GLU A 187 -15.23 0.78 -2.42
CA GLU A 187 -15.47 0.06 -3.66
C GLU A 187 -14.55 -1.15 -3.74
N VAL A 188 -15.13 -2.34 -3.83
CA VAL A 188 -14.43 -3.60 -4.08
C VAL A 188 -14.70 -4.01 -5.52
N PHE A 189 -13.66 -4.06 -6.35
CA PHE A 189 -13.78 -4.36 -7.78
C PHE A 189 -13.79 -5.86 -8.05
N GLU A 190 -13.04 -6.61 -7.26
CA GLU A 190 -12.98 -8.08 -7.29
C GLU A 190 -12.80 -8.63 -5.88
N PHE A 191 -13.54 -9.68 -5.55
CA PHE A 191 -13.38 -10.43 -4.32
C PHE A 191 -13.56 -11.91 -4.62
N LYS A 192 -12.46 -12.64 -4.69
CA LYS A 192 -12.41 -14.00 -5.24
C LYS A 192 -11.84 -14.98 -4.21
N LEU A 193 -12.56 -16.04 -3.94
CA LEU A 193 -12.07 -17.15 -3.13
C LEU A 193 -11.01 -17.93 -3.92
N LEU A 194 -9.85 -18.12 -3.32
CA LEU A 194 -8.74 -18.88 -3.89
C LEU A 194 -8.74 -20.31 -3.35
N GLU A 195 -8.70 -20.47 -2.03
CA GLU A 195 -8.47 -21.74 -1.35
C GLU A 195 -9.22 -21.81 -0.02
N ILE A 196 -9.59 -23.02 0.40
CA ILE A 196 -10.12 -23.32 1.73
C ILE A 196 -9.26 -24.42 2.35
N GLU A 197 -8.80 -24.19 3.58
CA GLU A 197 -8.03 -25.13 4.38
C GLU A 197 -8.59 -25.17 5.81
N GLY A 198 -9.43 -26.16 6.12
CA GLY A 198 -10.15 -26.22 7.38
C GLY A 198 -11.05 -25.01 7.60
N SER A 199 -10.81 -24.23 8.66
CA SER A 199 -11.51 -22.97 8.96
C SER A 199 -10.80 -21.72 8.42
N LEU A 200 -9.75 -21.87 7.61
CA LEU A 200 -9.06 -20.81 6.92
C LEU A 200 -9.49 -20.75 5.45
N ALA A 201 -9.83 -19.57 4.96
CA ALA A 201 -10.06 -19.35 3.53
C ALA A 201 -9.18 -18.21 3.03
N ARG A 202 -8.56 -18.38 1.85
CA ARG A 202 -7.71 -17.38 1.19
C ARG A 202 -8.45 -16.71 0.05
N PHE A 203 -8.32 -15.41 -0.03
CA PHE A 203 -9.00 -14.58 -1.01
C PHE A 203 -8.02 -13.66 -1.75
N SER A 204 -8.34 -13.39 -3.02
CA SER A 204 -7.82 -12.26 -3.78
C SER A 204 -8.84 -11.12 -3.74
N VAL A 205 -8.39 -9.90 -3.39
CA VAL A 205 -9.25 -8.72 -3.31
C VAL A 205 -8.63 -7.59 -4.10
N GLU A 206 -9.38 -7.01 -5.06
CA GLU A 206 -9.04 -5.73 -5.69
C GLU A 206 -10.02 -4.67 -5.22
N CYS A 207 -9.51 -3.59 -4.64
CA CYS A 207 -10.35 -2.57 -4.03
C CYS A 207 -9.82 -1.15 -4.21
N GLY A 208 -10.70 -0.18 -4.00
CA GLY A 208 -10.41 1.24 -3.94
C GLY A 208 -9.70 1.66 -2.65
N SER A 209 -9.34 2.93 -2.60
CA SER A 209 -8.74 3.54 -1.40
C SER A 209 -9.73 3.56 -0.24
N GLY A 210 -9.22 3.41 0.97
CA GLY A 210 -10.04 3.44 2.18
C GLY A 210 -10.68 2.12 2.57
N THR A 211 -10.61 1.08 1.72
CA THR A 211 -11.12 -0.26 2.03
C THR A 211 -10.22 -0.96 3.05
N TYR A 212 -10.83 -1.46 4.12
CA TYR A 212 -10.16 -2.26 5.16
C TYR A 212 -10.42 -3.74 4.94
N ILE A 213 -9.38 -4.49 4.59
CA ILE A 213 -9.49 -5.94 4.37
C ILE A 213 -9.85 -6.67 5.68
N ARG A 214 -9.42 -6.16 6.83
CA ARG A 214 -9.82 -6.64 8.16
C ARG A 214 -11.34 -6.56 8.37
N SER A 215 -11.96 -5.45 7.94
CA SER A 215 -13.41 -5.29 8.02
C SER A 215 -14.16 -6.23 7.06
N LEU A 216 -13.57 -6.61 5.91
CA LEU A 216 -14.16 -7.63 5.03
C LEU A 216 -14.17 -9.00 5.73
N ALA A 217 -13.08 -9.37 6.41
CA ALA A 217 -13.03 -10.62 7.17
C ALA A 217 -14.09 -10.64 8.27
N GLN A 218 -14.18 -9.58 9.07
CA GLN A 218 -15.18 -9.42 10.13
C GLN A 218 -16.61 -9.51 9.57
N GLU A 219 -16.91 -8.83 8.49
CA GLU A 219 -18.24 -8.81 7.86
C GLU A 219 -18.64 -10.19 7.33
N MET A 220 -17.71 -10.92 6.70
CA MET A 220 -17.97 -12.30 6.27
C MET A 220 -18.26 -13.21 7.47
N GLY A 221 -17.50 -13.07 8.56
CA GLY A 221 -17.72 -13.85 9.78
C GLY A 221 -19.07 -13.56 10.45
N VAL A 222 -19.52 -12.29 10.44
CA VAL A 222 -20.84 -11.89 10.93
C VAL A 222 -21.95 -12.50 10.08
N ARG A 223 -21.85 -12.44 8.75
CA ARG A 223 -22.85 -13.00 7.82
C ARG A 223 -22.94 -14.53 7.90
N LEU A 224 -21.82 -15.21 8.17
CA LEU A 224 -21.79 -16.65 8.43
C LEU A 224 -22.27 -17.02 9.83
N GLY A 225 -22.35 -16.08 10.77
CA GLY A 225 -22.77 -16.31 12.15
C GLY A 225 -21.73 -17.01 13.05
N CYS A 226 -20.47 -17.17 12.57
CA CYS A 226 -19.41 -17.85 13.33
C CYS A 226 -18.27 -16.92 13.78
N GLY A 227 -18.27 -15.63 13.31
CA GLY A 227 -17.13 -14.75 13.48
C GLY A 227 -15.98 -15.08 12.54
N ALA A 228 -15.16 -14.08 12.20
CA ALA A 228 -13.91 -14.24 11.46
C ALA A 228 -12.96 -13.09 11.74
N HIS A 229 -11.68 -13.32 11.45
CA HIS A 229 -10.62 -12.31 11.53
C HIS A 229 -9.56 -12.55 10.47
N LEU A 230 -8.80 -11.52 10.17
CA LEU A 230 -7.67 -11.57 9.23
C LEU A 230 -6.46 -12.23 9.91
N THR A 231 -5.85 -13.24 9.28
CA THR A 231 -4.65 -13.92 9.80
C THR A 231 -3.40 -13.57 9.00
N GLU A 232 -3.57 -13.36 7.71
CA GLU A 232 -2.47 -13.01 6.81
C GLU A 232 -2.97 -12.05 5.73
N ILE A 233 -2.09 -11.14 5.30
CA ILE A 233 -2.39 -10.22 4.22
C ILE A 233 -1.10 -9.83 3.52
N ALA A 234 -1.09 -9.93 2.20
CA ALA A 234 -0.04 -9.45 1.33
C ALA A 234 -0.62 -8.50 0.29
N ARG A 235 -0.14 -7.25 0.25
CA ARG A 235 -0.50 -6.33 -0.82
C ARG A 235 0.33 -6.65 -2.06
N THR A 236 -0.32 -7.12 -3.12
CA THR A 236 0.34 -7.55 -4.36
C THR A 236 0.48 -6.44 -5.38
N ALA A 237 -0.35 -5.39 -5.29
CA ALA A 237 -0.23 -4.23 -6.18
C ALA A 237 -0.81 -2.93 -5.58
N VAL A 238 -0.28 -1.79 -6.05
CA VAL A 238 -0.81 -0.43 -5.88
C VAL A 238 -0.71 0.28 -7.23
N GLY A 239 -1.83 0.46 -7.95
CA GLY A 239 -1.81 0.96 -9.32
C GLY A 239 -0.86 0.14 -10.20
N GLU A 240 0.10 0.79 -10.85
CA GLU A 240 1.11 0.18 -11.71
C GLU A 240 2.26 -0.54 -10.97
N PHE A 241 2.35 -0.41 -9.64
CA PHE A 241 3.41 -1.02 -8.84
C PHE A 241 3.00 -2.40 -8.35
N THR A 242 3.71 -3.43 -8.77
CA THR A 242 3.40 -4.83 -8.49
C THR A 242 4.51 -5.51 -7.68
N ILE A 243 4.20 -6.66 -7.07
CA ILE A 243 5.11 -7.37 -6.16
C ILE A 243 6.36 -7.90 -6.88
N ASP A 244 6.26 -8.24 -8.16
CA ASP A 244 7.39 -8.67 -8.99
C ASP A 244 8.45 -7.59 -9.21
N ARG A 245 8.08 -6.31 -9.01
CA ARG A 245 8.99 -5.14 -9.06
C ARG A 245 9.44 -4.67 -7.68
N ALA A 246 8.97 -5.32 -6.63
CA ALA A 246 9.34 -4.96 -5.27
C ALA A 246 10.66 -5.62 -4.87
N ILE A 247 11.49 -4.88 -4.15
CA ILE A 247 12.71 -5.41 -3.55
C ILE A 247 12.50 -5.61 -2.04
N PRO A 248 12.89 -6.76 -1.45
CA PRO A 248 12.94 -6.92 0.00
C PRO A 248 13.82 -5.83 0.64
N LEU A 249 13.41 -5.35 1.82
CA LEU A 249 14.10 -4.24 2.49
C LEU A 249 15.59 -4.52 2.73
N ASP A 250 15.93 -5.75 3.14
CA ASP A 250 17.32 -6.15 3.41
C ASP A 250 18.15 -6.24 2.12
N ASP A 251 17.52 -6.61 0.98
CA ASP A 251 18.17 -6.62 -0.33
C ASP A 251 18.42 -5.19 -0.82
N PHE A 252 17.49 -4.27 -0.55
CA PHE A 252 17.70 -2.86 -0.86
C PHE A 252 18.86 -2.27 -0.03
N GLU A 253 18.98 -2.64 1.24
CA GLU A 253 20.12 -2.24 2.07
C GLU A 253 21.44 -2.72 1.46
N ARG A 254 21.51 -3.99 1.00
CA ARG A 254 22.68 -4.51 0.28
C ARG A 254 22.95 -3.76 -1.03
N ALA A 255 21.92 -3.40 -1.77
CA ALA A 255 22.04 -2.61 -3.00
C ALA A 255 22.63 -1.22 -2.73
N VAL A 256 22.21 -0.57 -1.64
CA VAL A 256 22.76 0.74 -1.22
C VAL A 256 24.23 0.62 -0.87
N HIS A 257 24.62 -0.36 -0.05
CA HIS A 257 26.02 -0.56 0.35
C HIS A 257 26.93 -0.93 -0.82
N SER A 258 26.40 -1.56 -1.86
CA SER A 258 27.15 -1.88 -3.10
C SER A 258 27.07 -0.77 -4.17
N GLY A 259 26.48 0.40 -3.87
CA GLY A 259 26.36 1.51 -4.81
C GLY A 259 25.33 1.31 -5.92
N ARG A 260 24.46 0.30 -5.82
CA ARG A 260 23.47 -0.08 -6.84
C ARG A 260 22.03 0.33 -6.48
N SER A 261 21.84 1.26 -5.56
CA SER A 261 20.51 1.73 -5.16
C SER A 261 19.69 2.29 -6.31
N MET A 262 20.34 2.90 -7.31
CA MET A 262 19.67 3.49 -8.48
C MET A 262 18.98 2.46 -9.37
N ASP A 263 19.41 1.21 -9.37
CA ASP A 263 18.83 0.13 -10.17
C ASP A 263 17.37 -0.15 -9.77
N TRP A 264 17.00 0.23 -8.54
CA TRP A 264 15.69 -0.02 -7.94
C TRP A 264 14.79 1.22 -7.90
N ILE A 265 15.30 2.38 -8.34
CA ILE A 265 14.53 3.62 -8.32
C ILE A 265 13.90 3.85 -9.68
N ILE A 266 12.58 3.85 -9.70
CA ILE A 266 11.77 4.16 -10.88
C ILE A 266 11.81 5.68 -11.06
N PRO A 267 12.37 6.21 -12.16
CA PRO A 267 12.53 7.65 -12.36
C PRO A 267 11.17 8.34 -12.57
N LEU A 268 11.12 9.66 -12.28
CA LEU A 268 9.92 10.50 -12.43
C LEU A 268 9.23 10.35 -13.79
N SER A 269 10.01 10.27 -14.86
CA SER A 269 9.50 10.14 -16.23
C SER A 269 8.73 8.84 -16.48
N ARG A 270 8.91 7.84 -15.62
CA ARG A 270 8.21 6.55 -15.67
C ARG A 270 7.07 6.40 -14.67
N LEU A 271 6.70 7.49 -14.00
CA LEU A 271 5.54 7.52 -13.10
C LEU A 271 4.30 8.05 -13.83
N LEU A 272 3.12 7.65 -13.38
CA LEU A 272 1.82 8.09 -13.92
C LEU A 272 1.70 7.83 -15.44
N LEU A 273 2.15 6.66 -15.91
CA LEU A 273 2.20 6.34 -17.34
C LEU A 273 0.82 6.30 -18.03
N ASP A 274 -0.24 6.16 -17.27
CA ASP A 274 -1.63 6.24 -17.72
C ASP A 274 -2.03 7.68 -18.14
N LEU A 275 -1.35 8.70 -17.60
CA LEU A 275 -1.60 10.07 -18.02
C LEU A 275 -0.96 10.33 -19.41
N PRO A 276 -1.70 11.00 -20.30
CA PRO A 276 -1.15 11.46 -21.58
C PRO A 276 0.09 12.32 -21.38
N ARG A 277 0.96 12.33 -22.36
CA ARG A 277 2.16 13.18 -22.35
C ARG A 277 2.14 14.26 -23.43
N VAL A 278 2.82 15.35 -23.18
CA VAL A 278 3.11 16.39 -24.16
C VAL A 278 4.56 16.85 -24.00
N SER A 279 5.26 17.06 -25.11
CA SER A 279 6.57 17.72 -25.13
C SER A 279 6.39 19.18 -25.57
N VAL A 280 6.96 20.12 -24.79
CA VAL A 280 6.76 21.54 -25.00
C VAL A 280 8.04 22.22 -25.50
N GLN A 281 7.86 23.30 -26.28
CA GLN A 281 8.96 24.14 -26.75
C GLN A 281 9.53 25.01 -25.61
N PRO A 282 10.78 25.50 -25.69
CA PRO A 282 11.45 26.26 -24.63
C PRO A 282 10.66 27.47 -24.12
N MET A 283 9.96 28.19 -25.00
CA MET A 283 9.13 29.32 -24.59
C MET A 283 7.95 28.88 -23.69
N VAL A 284 7.31 27.75 -24.01
CA VAL A 284 6.22 27.16 -23.19
C VAL A 284 6.80 26.54 -21.92
N GLU A 285 7.95 25.86 -22.00
CA GLU A 285 8.65 25.31 -20.84
C GLU A 285 8.88 26.37 -19.76
N ARG A 286 9.40 27.57 -20.15
CA ARG A 286 9.60 28.67 -19.20
C ARG A 286 8.29 29.04 -18.49
N ARG A 287 7.17 29.15 -19.21
CA ARG A 287 5.85 29.43 -18.61
C ARG A 287 5.43 28.33 -17.63
N VAL A 288 5.63 27.06 -18.01
CA VAL A 288 5.31 25.88 -17.16
C VAL A 288 6.15 25.91 -15.88
N ARG A 289 7.44 26.20 -15.95
CA ARG A 289 8.35 26.27 -14.80
C ARG A 289 7.98 27.37 -13.80
N HIS A 290 7.40 28.49 -14.30
CA HIS A 290 6.84 29.55 -13.45
C HIS A 290 5.40 29.26 -12.98
N GLY A 291 4.86 28.08 -13.24
CA GLY A 291 3.48 27.72 -12.86
C GLY A 291 2.39 28.46 -13.65
N ALA A 292 2.75 29.13 -14.74
CA ALA A 292 1.80 29.89 -15.56
C ALA A 292 1.00 28.96 -16.49
N ARG A 293 -0.22 29.39 -16.82
CA ARG A 293 -1.05 28.69 -17.81
C ARG A 293 -0.40 28.66 -19.17
N PHE A 294 -0.56 27.56 -19.89
CA PHE A 294 -0.02 27.38 -21.23
C PHE A 294 -1.02 26.72 -22.16
N GLN A 295 -0.85 26.92 -23.45
CA GLN A 295 -1.69 26.32 -24.50
C GLN A 295 -0.90 25.29 -25.28
N ILE A 296 -1.61 24.21 -25.68
CA ILE A 296 -1.08 23.16 -26.54
C ILE A 296 -2.12 22.77 -27.60
N SER A 297 -1.63 22.32 -28.75
CA SER A 297 -2.48 21.68 -29.75
C SER A 297 -2.79 20.25 -29.34
N LEU A 298 -4.01 19.77 -29.65
CA LEU A 298 -4.41 18.39 -29.38
C LEU A 298 -3.52 17.37 -30.12
N SER A 299 -2.99 17.74 -31.29
CA SER A 299 -2.06 16.93 -32.08
C SER A 299 -0.71 16.69 -31.38
N GLN A 300 -0.36 17.50 -30.40
CA GLN A 300 0.88 17.34 -29.60
C GLN A 300 0.74 16.38 -28.43
N ILE A 301 -0.49 16.01 -28.09
CA ILE A 301 -0.78 15.11 -26.97
C ILE A 301 -0.63 13.66 -27.43
N GLN A 302 0.28 12.95 -26.80
CA GLN A 302 0.45 11.53 -26.97
C GLN A 302 -0.37 10.80 -25.88
N PRO A 303 -1.16 9.78 -26.24
CA PRO A 303 -1.96 9.04 -25.26
C PRO A 303 -1.06 8.39 -24.20
N GLY A 304 -1.55 8.29 -22.98
CA GLY A 304 -0.88 7.52 -21.92
C GLY A 304 -0.85 6.03 -22.28
N ARG A 305 0.09 5.31 -21.68
CA ARG A 305 0.09 3.84 -21.76
C ARG A 305 -0.97 3.32 -20.81
N VAL A 306 -2.07 2.83 -21.35
CA VAL A 306 -3.03 2.05 -20.59
C VAL A 306 -2.50 0.62 -20.58
N GLU A 307 -1.81 0.19 -19.54
CA GLU A 307 -1.70 -1.23 -19.24
C GLU A 307 -3.10 -1.66 -18.78
N ILE A 308 -3.91 -2.15 -19.74
CA ILE A 308 -5.23 -2.73 -19.45
C ILE A 308 -4.95 -4.03 -18.69
N PRO A 309 -5.37 -4.17 -17.43
CA PRO A 309 -5.40 -5.49 -16.80
C PRO A 309 -6.27 -6.40 -17.68
N GLN A 310 -5.80 -7.61 -17.97
CA GLN A 310 -6.59 -8.60 -18.71
C GLN A 310 -7.95 -8.74 -18.00
N GLY A 311 -9.04 -8.38 -18.68
CA GLY A 311 -10.40 -8.43 -18.16
C GLY A 311 -11.14 -7.12 -17.98
N ALA A 312 -10.50 -5.96 -18.14
CA ALA A 312 -11.23 -4.69 -18.14
C ALA A 312 -11.97 -4.48 -19.48
N PRO A 313 -13.26 -4.09 -19.49
CA PRO A 313 -13.96 -3.79 -20.72
C PRO A 313 -13.25 -2.63 -21.43
N ALA A 314 -12.97 -2.83 -22.72
CA ALA A 314 -12.35 -1.85 -23.59
C ALA A 314 -13.28 -0.63 -23.77
N ALA A 315 -13.13 0.36 -22.89
CA ALA A 315 -13.80 1.67 -22.99
C ALA A 315 -12.93 2.64 -23.79
N LEU A 316 -12.63 2.29 -25.03
CA LEU A 316 -12.06 3.20 -26.05
C LEU A 316 -12.88 3.06 -27.35
N ASN A 317 -14.19 3.18 -27.25
CA ASN A 317 -15.01 3.39 -28.42
C ASN A 317 -15.46 4.85 -28.46
N GLY A 318 -14.90 5.63 -29.39
CA GLY A 318 -15.51 6.81 -30.00
C GLY A 318 -16.05 7.93 -29.13
N GLY A 319 -15.70 8.00 -27.83
CA GLY A 319 -16.15 9.02 -26.93
C GLY A 319 -15.35 10.31 -27.05
N GLU A 320 -16.01 11.44 -26.97
CA GLU A 320 -15.44 12.78 -26.89
C GLU A 320 -14.20 12.79 -25.99
N TRP A 321 -13.11 13.38 -26.51
CA TRP A 321 -11.87 13.59 -25.75
C TRP A 321 -12.18 14.37 -24.44
N LYS A 322 -12.24 13.68 -23.31
CA LYS A 322 -12.33 14.33 -22.01
C LYS A 322 -10.96 14.85 -21.63
N PRO A 323 -10.85 16.15 -21.33
CA PRO A 323 -9.58 16.74 -20.93
C PRO A 323 -9.03 16.03 -19.70
N ALA A 324 -7.91 15.33 -19.87
CA ALA A 324 -7.23 14.62 -18.80
C ALA A 324 -6.01 15.44 -18.31
N ARG A 325 -5.55 15.14 -17.10
CA ARG A 325 -4.24 15.63 -16.64
C ARG A 325 -3.15 15.17 -17.60
N LEU A 326 -2.11 15.98 -17.76
CA LEU A 326 -1.00 15.72 -18.66
C LEU A 326 0.32 15.63 -17.91
N ARG A 327 1.19 14.75 -18.38
CA ARG A 327 2.63 14.80 -18.09
C ARG A 327 3.30 15.72 -19.09
N VAL A 328 3.93 16.79 -18.62
CA VAL A 328 4.59 17.80 -19.44
C VAL A 328 6.10 17.58 -19.45
N PHE A 329 6.66 17.38 -20.63
CA PHE A 329 8.09 17.14 -20.85
C PHE A 329 8.72 18.31 -21.61
N ASN A 330 9.99 18.56 -21.34
CA ASN A 330 10.80 19.46 -22.16
C ASN A 330 11.37 18.74 -23.41
N GLN A 331 12.16 19.42 -24.20
CA GLN A 331 12.78 18.87 -25.41
C GLN A 331 13.89 17.84 -25.12
N GLN A 332 14.41 17.79 -23.89
CA GLN A 332 15.39 16.82 -23.40
C GLN A 332 14.72 15.57 -22.78
N ASP A 333 13.43 15.38 -23.00
CA ASP A 333 12.61 14.27 -22.46
C ASP A 333 12.59 14.20 -20.92
N GLN A 334 12.75 15.34 -20.24
CA GLN A 334 12.63 15.45 -18.79
C GLN A 334 11.19 15.82 -18.43
N LEU A 335 10.60 15.11 -17.47
CA LEU A 335 9.29 15.47 -16.91
C LEU A 335 9.44 16.74 -16.07
N ILE A 336 8.79 17.83 -16.49
CA ILE A 336 8.89 19.15 -15.84
C ILE A 336 7.65 19.50 -15.02
N ALA A 337 6.48 18.94 -15.37
CA ALA A 337 5.24 19.22 -14.63
C ALA A 337 4.18 18.13 -14.84
N ILE A 338 3.22 18.10 -13.92
CA ILE A 338 1.89 17.54 -14.14
C ILE A 338 0.93 18.71 -14.23
N ALA A 339 0.10 18.77 -15.28
CA ALA A 339 -0.83 19.85 -15.53
C ALA A 339 -2.27 19.33 -15.68
N GLU A 340 -3.24 20.17 -15.34
CA GLU A 340 -4.66 19.88 -15.52
C GLU A 340 -5.30 20.85 -16.54
N PRO A 341 -6.36 20.42 -17.23
CA PRO A 341 -7.10 21.26 -18.15
C PRO A 341 -7.92 22.31 -17.37
N VAL A 342 -7.89 23.57 -17.85
CA VAL A 342 -8.71 24.66 -17.31
C VAL A 342 -9.85 24.99 -18.26
N VAL A 343 -9.51 25.16 -19.53
CA VAL A 343 -10.45 25.31 -20.66
C VAL A 343 -9.86 24.57 -21.87
N PRO A 344 -10.61 24.36 -22.96
CA PRO A 344 -10.09 23.66 -24.13
C PRO A 344 -8.71 24.18 -24.56
N ARG A 345 -7.76 23.26 -24.74
CA ARG A 345 -6.34 23.51 -25.12
C ARG A 345 -5.52 24.31 -24.13
N THR A 346 -6.05 24.71 -22.97
CA THR A 346 -5.32 25.49 -21.96
C THR A 346 -5.16 24.67 -20.68
N TYR A 347 -3.94 24.57 -20.20
CA TYR A 347 -3.56 23.78 -19.04
C TYR A 347 -2.91 24.64 -17.97
N GLN A 348 -3.13 24.26 -16.71
CA GLN A 348 -2.51 24.84 -15.53
C GLN A 348 -1.59 23.80 -14.89
N PRO A 349 -0.29 24.10 -14.67
CA PRO A 349 0.57 23.22 -13.88
C PRO A 349 0.05 23.05 -12.45
N LEU A 350 -0.15 21.81 -12.02
CA LEU A 350 -0.47 21.42 -10.64
C LEU A 350 0.78 21.17 -9.82
N VAL A 351 1.74 20.51 -10.43
CA VAL A 351 3.04 20.21 -9.84
C VAL A 351 4.11 20.60 -10.86
N VAL A 352 4.98 21.53 -10.49
CA VAL A 352 6.18 21.90 -11.25
C VAL A 352 7.38 21.26 -10.55
N LEU A 353 8.17 20.45 -11.24
CA LEU A 353 9.26 19.67 -10.65
C LEU A 353 10.54 20.50 -10.45
N GLU A 354 10.81 21.42 -11.34
CA GLU A 354 11.91 22.39 -11.24
C GLU A 354 11.34 23.76 -11.53
N ALA A 355 11.07 24.52 -10.47
CA ALA A 355 10.74 25.93 -10.62
C ALA A 355 12.02 26.72 -10.92
N GLU A 356 12.01 27.56 -11.92
CA GLU A 356 13.01 28.61 -12.04
C GLU A 356 12.76 29.65 -10.95
N PRO A 357 13.80 30.21 -10.30
CA PRO A 357 13.67 31.20 -9.25
C PRO A 357 13.01 32.49 -9.72
#